data_a8cc005fe6c029261ccf162abe94551d
#
_entry.id   a8cc005fe6c029261ccf162abe94551d
#
_cell.length_a   1.000
_cell.length_b   1.000
_cell.length_c   1.000
_cell.angle_alpha   90.00
_cell.angle_beta   90.00
_cell.angle_gamma   90.00
#
_symmetry.space_group_name_H-M   'P 1'
#
loop_
_entity.id
_entity.type
_entity.pdbx_description
1 polymer ?
#
loop_
_entity_poly.entity_id
_entity_poly.type
_entity_poly.pdbx_seq_one_letter_code
_entity_poly.pdbx_strand_id
1 'polypeptide(L)'
;MSFRTLDDADVKSKRVLVRVDLNVPMANGEVTDLTRIERIVPTIAELSKKGAKVILLAHFGRPKGVSSDENSLKHVVKPLAKVLGHGVHFAEDCIGDKAKSAVEALKDGDVLLLENTRFHKGEEKNDPEFVAALAANGDIYVNDAFSAAHRAHASTEGLAHVLPAYAGRAMQAELEALEKGLGQPARPVVAIVGGAKVSTKLDLLSNLIEKVDALVIGGGMANTFLAAQGRDVGKSLCEHDLAHTAREIMAKAEKTKCAIILPVDAVVGWHFAADTPNQTYGVDAVPSDGMILDAGALSTDLIASAIDDAATLVWNGPLGAFELRPFDAATVKTAKHVAARTKAGKLVSVGGG
;
A
#
# COMPACT_ATOMS: atom_id res chain seq x y z
N MET A 1 13.72 3.93 -13.27
CA MET A 1 13.85 5.27 -12.61
C MET A 1 15.15 5.30 -11.81
N SER A 2 15.92 6.39 -11.84
CA SER A 2 17.08 6.50 -10.96
C SER A 2 16.67 7.28 -9.71
N PHE A 3 16.80 6.67 -8.54
CA PHE A 3 16.60 7.31 -7.24
C PHE A 3 17.85 7.07 -6.38
N ARG A 4 18.13 8.00 -5.46
CA ARG A 4 19.27 7.87 -4.55
C ARG A 4 18.92 6.99 -3.37
N THR A 5 19.87 6.16 -2.95
CA THR A 5 19.73 5.22 -1.83
C THR A 5 20.72 5.55 -0.70
N LEU A 6 20.74 4.76 0.36
CA LEU A 6 21.71 4.89 1.45
C LEU A 6 23.15 4.56 1.02
N ASP A 7 23.35 3.97 -0.18
CA ASP A 7 24.67 3.72 -0.73
C ASP A 7 25.31 5.00 -1.29
N ASP A 8 24.48 6.00 -1.65
CA ASP A 8 24.90 7.30 -2.18
C ASP A 8 25.06 8.35 -1.07
N ALA A 9 24.74 8.00 0.20
CA ALA A 9 24.66 8.97 1.29
C ALA A 9 25.91 8.93 2.19
N ASP A 10 26.57 10.07 2.38
CA ASP A 10 27.54 10.27 3.46
C ASP A 10 26.80 10.70 4.73
N VAL A 11 26.62 9.75 5.64
CA VAL A 11 25.79 9.92 6.85
C VAL A 11 26.61 10.01 8.16
N LYS A 12 27.94 9.81 8.11
CA LYS A 12 28.77 9.79 9.32
C LYS A 12 28.69 11.13 10.07
N SER A 13 28.37 11.04 11.36
CA SER A 13 28.16 12.17 12.27
C SER A 13 27.09 13.20 11.82
N LYS A 14 26.27 12.84 10.79
CA LYS A 14 25.17 13.67 10.31
C LYS A 14 23.88 13.40 11.09
N ARG A 15 23.05 14.43 11.23
CA ARG A 15 21.68 14.33 11.72
C ARG A 15 20.80 13.86 10.56
N VAL A 16 20.33 12.62 10.60
CA VAL A 16 19.56 11.99 9.53
C VAL A 16 18.11 11.90 9.95
N LEU A 17 17.25 12.72 9.34
CA LEU A 17 15.79 12.61 9.50
C LEU A 17 15.29 11.42 8.69
N VAL A 18 14.71 10.43 9.36
CA VAL A 18 14.19 9.22 8.71
C VAL A 18 12.67 9.16 8.85
N ARG A 19 11.94 9.28 7.75
CA ARG A 19 10.48 9.11 7.74
C ARG A 19 10.14 7.63 7.69
N VAL A 20 9.57 7.13 8.76
CA VAL A 20 9.20 5.72 8.94
C VAL A 20 7.69 5.53 9.13
N ASP A 21 7.18 4.33 8.89
CA ASP A 21 5.79 3.97 9.19
C ASP A 21 5.71 3.25 10.54
N LEU A 22 5.27 3.98 11.55
CA LEU A 22 5.02 3.48 12.91
C LEU A 22 3.52 3.49 13.25
N ASN A 23 2.63 3.58 12.26
CA ASN A 23 1.19 3.53 12.48
C ASN A 23 0.74 2.07 12.71
N VAL A 24 1.19 1.50 13.82
CA VAL A 24 0.97 0.11 14.22
C VAL A 24 -0.40 -0.09 14.90
N PRO A 25 -1.00 -1.29 14.82
CA PRO A 25 -2.21 -1.59 15.57
C PRO A 25 -1.92 -1.69 17.06
N MET A 26 -2.83 -1.11 17.86
CA MET A 26 -2.74 -1.07 19.32
C MET A 26 -3.98 -1.70 19.95
N ALA A 27 -3.80 -2.41 21.06
CA ALA A 27 -4.88 -2.84 21.95
C ALA A 27 -4.44 -2.67 23.40
N ASN A 28 -5.29 -2.10 24.24
CA ASN A 28 -5.02 -1.85 25.66
C ASN A 28 -3.69 -1.11 25.94
N GLY A 29 -3.31 -0.17 25.07
CA GLY A 29 -2.07 0.60 25.18
C GLY A 29 -0.80 -0.16 24.74
N GLU A 30 -0.93 -1.37 24.18
CA GLU A 30 0.19 -2.18 23.70
C GLU A 30 0.13 -2.40 22.19
N VAL A 31 1.31 -2.46 21.55
CA VAL A 31 1.43 -2.80 20.12
C VAL A 31 1.13 -4.29 19.94
N THR A 32 0.18 -4.60 19.06
CA THR A 32 -0.27 -5.98 18.80
C THR A 32 0.39 -6.63 17.58
N ASP A 33 1.00 -5.83 16.69
CA ASP A 33 1.70 -6.30 15.50
C ASP A 33 2.99 -5.49 15.29
N LEU A 34 4.12 -6.17 15.22
CA LEU A 34 5.45 -5.59 15.08
C LEU A 34 5.93 -5.49 13.63
N THR A 35 5.18 -5.99 12.65
CA THR A 35 5.59 -6.11 11.24
C THR A 35 6.10 -4.79 10.67
N ARG A 36 5.43 -3.67 10.97
CA ARG A 36 5.85 -2.34 10.49
C ARG A 36 7.14 -1.87 11.14
N ILE A 37 7.34 -2.19 12.42
CA ILE A 37 8.58 -1.89 13.16
C ILE A 37 9.72 -2.71 12.59
N GLU A 38 9.53 -4.01 12.36
CA GLU A 38 10.55 -4.90 11.82
C GLU A 38 11.01 -4.47 10.42
N ARG A 39 10.11 -3.94 9.59
CA ARG A 39 10.43 -3.48 8.23
C ARG A 39 11.40 -2.30 8.18
N ILE A 40 11.40 -1.42 9.18
CA ILE A 40 12.28 -0.24 9.22
C ILE A 40 13.63 -0.49 9.88
N VAL A 41 13.79 -1.64 10.54
CA VAL A 41 15.05 -2.01 11.24
C VAL A 41 16.28 -1.96 10.33
N PRO A 42 16.26 -2.51 9.09
CA PRO A 42 17.43 -2.49 8.22
C PRO A 42 17.97 -1.08 7.98
N THR A 43 17.09 -0.11 7.72
CA THR A 43 17.46 1.29 7.50
C THR A 43 18.05 1.92 8.77
N ILE A 44 17.41 1.74 9.91
CA ILE A 44 17.86 2.33 11.18
C ILE A 44 19.19 1.74 11.61
N ALA A 45 19.31 0.41 11.57
CA ALA A 45 20.52 -0.30 11.97
C ALA A 45 21.74 0.06 11.08
N GLU A 46 21.53 0.18 9.78
CA GLU A 46 22.58 0.60 8.86
C GLU A 46 23.04 2.04 9.13
N LEU A 47 22.13 2.98 9.30
CA LEU A 47 22.43 4.37 9.61
C LEU A 47 23.18 4.51 10.94
N SER A 48 22.66 3.85 11.99
CA SER A 48 23.29 3.83 13.31
C SER A 48 24.71 3.23 13.24
N LYS A 49 24.91 2.10 12.55
CA LYS A 49 26.21 1.46 12.36
C LYS A 49 27.20 2.34 11.57
N LYS A 50 26.71 3.14 10.61
CA LYS A 50 27.50 4.12 9.86
C LYS A 50 27.84 5.38 10.69
N GLY A 51 27.40 5.46 11.94
CA GLY A 51 27.66 6.59 12.86
C GLY A 51 26.77 7.81 12.59
N ALA A 52 25.59 7.63 11.99
CA ALA A 52 24.60 8.71 11.89
C ALA A 52 23.91 8.95 13.24
N LYS A 53 23.48 10.19 13.48
CA LYS A 53 22.49 10.52 14.51
C LYS A 53 21.12 10.33 13.91
N VAL A 54 20.45 9.22 14.23
CA VAL A 54 19.22 8.78 13.56
C VAL A 54 18.00 9.42 14.25
N ILE A 55 17.23 10.22 13.52
CA ILE A 55 16.07 10.95 14.02
C ILE A 55 14.83 10.49 13.27
N LEU A 56 13.97 9.75 13.95
CA LEU A 56 12.79 9.13 13.36
C LEU A 56 11.61 10.11 13.39
N LEU A 57 10.96 10.25 12.22
CA LEU A 57 9.72 10.97 12.01
C LEU A 57 8.62 9.97 11.64
N ALA A 58 7.49 10.03 12.32
CA ALA A 58 6.35 9.20 11.99
C ALA A 58 5.03 9.91 12.30
N HIS A 59 3.95 9.43 11.69
CA HIS A 59 2.60 9.75 12.13
C HIS A 59 1.98 8.54 12.85
N PHE A 60 1.02 8.82 13.72
CA PHE A 60 0.23 7.81 14.39
C PHE A 60 -1.24 8.25 14.46
N GLY A 61 -2.17 7.40 14.03
CA GLY A 61 -3.58 7.72 14.02
C GLY A 61 -3.97 8.95 13.18
N ARG A 62 -5.06 9.59 13.60
CA ARG A 62 -5.62 10.79 12.92
C ARG A 62 -5.99 11.89 13.95
N PRO A 63 -5.04 12.47 14.65
CA PRO A 63 -5.30 13.42 15.75
C PRO A 63 -5.78 14.80 15.28
N LYS A 64 -5.78 15.09 13.96
CA LYS A 64 -6.27 16.35 13.37
C LYS A 64 -5.61 17.63 13.94
N GLY A 65 -4.34 17.56 14.28
CA GLY A 65 -3.59 18.68 14.83
C GLY A 65 -3.81 18.92 16.32
N VAL A 66 -4.24 17.90 17.06
CA VAL A 66 -4.44 17.95 18.52
C VAL A 66 -3.61 16.86 19.19
N SER A 67 -2.75 17.25 20.13
CA SER A 67 -1.97 16.30 20.93
C SER A 67 -2.88 15.51 21.88
N SER A 68 -2.68 14.20 21.94
CA SER A 68 -3.38 13.29 22.85
C SER A 68 -2.48 12.12 23.21
N ASP A 69 -2.63 11.59 24.42
CA ASP A 69 -1.85 10.42 24.85
C ASP A 69 -2.13 9.19 23.98
N GLU A 70 -3.38 8.98 23.58
CA GLU A 70 -3.80 7.88 22.70
C GLU A 70 -3.03 7.85 21.37
N ASN A 71 -2.73 9.03 20.81
CA ASN A 71 -2.04 9.15 19.52
C ASN A 71 -0.54 9.49 19.69
N SER A 72 0.01 9.38 20.90
CA SER A 72 1.43 9.61 21.15
C SER A 72 2.29 8.44 20.68
N LEU A 73 3.39 8.75 19.99
CA LEU A 73 4.42 7.78 19.60
C LEU A 73 5.23 7.25 20.80
N LYS A 74 5.06 7.82 21.99
CA LYS A 74 5.70 7.32 23.22
C LYS A 74 5.41 5.85 23.49
N HIS A 75 4.22 5.38 23.14
CA HIS A 75 3.81 3.98 23.31
C HIS A 75 4.60 3.02 22.40
N VAL A 76 5.17 3.53 21.30
CA VAL A 76 5.94 2.74 20.32
C VAL A 76 7.43 2.64 20.69
N VAL A 77 7.93 3.49 21.59
CA VAL A 77 9.37 3.56 21.97
C VAL A 77 9.88 2.20 22.48
N LYS A 78 9.18 1.59 23.44
CA LYS A 78 9.59 0.30 24.03
C LYS A 78 9.58 -0.84 23.01
N PRO A 79 8.49 -1.07 22.24
CA PRO A 79 8.49 -2.05 21.17
C PRO A 79 9.61 -1.83 20.14
N LEU A 80 9.83 -0.59 19.72
CA LEU A 80 10.88 -0.24 18.77
C LEU A 80 12.29 -0.56 19.34
N ALA A 81 12.58 -0.14 20.57
CA ALA A 81 13.85 -0.44 21.24
C ALA A 81 14.08 -1.95 21.38
N LYS A 82 13.03 -2.72 21.68
CA LYS A 82 13.10 -4.19 21.79
C LYS A 82 13.49 -4.83 20.46
N VAL A 83 12.88 -4.38 19.36
CA VAL A 83 13.15 -4.94 18.02
C VAL A 83 14.54 -4.51 17.50
N LEU A 84 14.96 -3.26 17.79
CA LEU A 84 16.29 -2.77 17.43
C LEU A 84 17.42 -3.39 18.26
N GLY A 85 17.10 -3.88 19.47
CA GLY A 85 18.10 -4.44 20.40
C GLY A 85 18.95 -3.41 21.14
N HIS A 86 18.61 -2.12 21.07
CA HIS A 86 19.27 -1.03 21.79
C HIS A 86 18.27 0.10 22.14
N GLY A 87 18.73 1.07 22.98
CA GLY A 87 17.90 2.16 23.45
C GLY A 87 17.44 3.09 22.33
N VAL A 88 16.22 3.62 22.47
CA VAL A 88 15.65 4.68 21.63
C VAL A 88 15.27 5.85 22.53
N HIS A 89 15.84 7.02 22.24
CA HIS A 89 15.46 8.26 22.90
C HIS A 89 14.10 8.76 22.39
N PHE A 90 13.41 9.58 23.17
CA PHE A 90 12.11 10.14 22.77
C PHE A 90 12.09 11.64 23.06
N ALA A 91 11.56 12.41 22.10
CA ALA A 91 11.27 13.84 22.29
C ALA A 91 9.77 14.08 22.24
N GLU A 92 9.26 14.84 23.20
CA GLU A 92 7.80 15.10 23.36
C GLU A 92 7.22 16.10 22.34
N ASP A 93 7.99 16.46 21.31
CA ASP A 93 7.54 17.22 20.14
C ASP A 93 8.44 16.86 18.95
N CYS A 94 7.97 17.17 17.73
CA CYS A 94 8.75 16.96 16.51
C CYS A 94 9.41 18.24 15.98
N ILE A 95 9.11 19.40 16.58
CA ILE A 95 9.71 20.71 16.27
C ILE A 95 9.96 21.51 17.56
N GLY A 96 10.60 22.68 17.42
CA GLY A 96 10.83 23.60 18.54
C GLY A 96 11.89 23.11 19.53
N ASP A 97 11.91 23.73 20.71
CA ASP A 97 13.00 23.57 21.71
C ASP A 97 13.11 22.13 22.23
N LYS A 98 12.00 21.41 22.40
CA LYS A 98 12.01 20.02 22.88
C LYS A 98 12.70 19.10 21.86
N ALA A 99 12.36 19.21 20.58
CA ALA A 99 13.01 18.45 19.53
C ALA A 99 14.48 18.85 19.40
N LYS A 100 14.77 20.15 19.34
CA LYS A 100 16.13 20.68 19.20
C LYS A 100 17.05 20.18 20.31
N SER A 101 16.65 20.31 21.57
CA SER A 101 17.45 19.86 22.72
C SER A 101 17.73 18.36 22.70
N ALA A 102 16.72 17.55 22.32
CA ALA A 102 16.88 16.10 22.20
C ALA A 102 17.85 15.74 21.06
N VAL A 103 17.78 16.43 19.92
CA VAL A 103 18.68 16.23 18.76
C VAL A 103 20.12 16.63 19.10
N GLU A 104 20.32 17.76 19.79
CA GLU A 104 21.66 18.23 20.22
C GLU A 104 22.35 17.26 21.20
N ALA A 105 21.58 16.54 22.02
CA ALA A 105 22.10 15.57 22.97
C ALA A 105 22.56 14.24 22.34
N LEU A 106 22.22 13.96 21.07
CA LEU A 106 22.54 12.72 20.39
C LEU A 106 24.04 12.57 20.12
N LYS A 107 24.52 11.35 20.32
CA LYS A 107 25.85 10.90 19.90
C LYS A 107 25.73 10.13 18.58
N ASP A 108 26.87 9.92 17.93
CA ASP A 108 26.95 9.11 16.73
C ASP A 108 26.48 7.68 17.02
N GLY A 109 25.53 7.20 16.21
CA GLY A 109 24.90 5.88 16.37
C GLY A 109 23.61 5.89 17.21
N ASP A 110 23.29 6.98 17.91
CA ASP A 110 22.06 7.09 18.70
C ASP A 110 20.82 7.17 17.80
N VAL A 111 19.69 6.69 18.35
CA VAL A 111 18.37 6.72 17.71
C VAL A 111 17.40 7.52 18.58
N LEU A 112 16.76 8.53 17.97
CA LEU A 112 15.74 9.38 18.59
C LEU A 112 14.42 9.24 17.84
N LEU A 113 13.33 8.97 18.53
CA LEU A 113 11.99 9.07 17.99
C LEU A 113 11.39 10.42 18.40
N LEU A 114 10.99 11.24 17.43
CA LEU A 114 10.23 12.45 17.67
C LEU A 114 8.74 12.14 17.83
N GLU A 115 7.99 13.03 18.49
CA GLU A 115 6.55 12.88 18.67
C GLU A 115 5.81 12.98 17.32
N ASN A 116 4.57 12.54 17.32
CA ASN A 116 3.66 12.43 16.20
C ASN A 116 3.57 13.73 15.37
N THR A 117 4.04 13.69 14.13
CA THR A 117 4.04 14.85 13.23
C THR A 117 2.63 15.42 12.99
N ARG A 118 1.57 14.57 13.09
CA ARG A 118 0.17 14.99 12.95
C ARG A 118 -0.42 15.70 14.15
N PHE A 119 0.33 15.90 15.23
CA PHE A 119 -0.06 16.85 16.28
C PHE A 119 0.04 18.29 15.80
N HIS A 120 0.71 18.52 14.68
CA HIS A 120 0.79 19.83 14.01
C HIS A 120 -0.08 19.84 12.74
N LYS A 121 -0.94 20.87 12.63
CA LYS A 121 -1.83 21.05 11.46
C LYS A 121 -1.06 21.28 10.15
N GLY A 122 0.19 21.73 10.24
CA GLY A 122 1.06 21.94 9.09
C GLY A 122 1.51 20.65 8.39
N GLU A 123 1.49 19.51 9.09
CA GLU A 123 1.92 18.23 8.52
C GLU A 123 1.11 17.85 7.28
N GLU A 124 -0.20 17.72 7.43
CA GLU A 124 -1.08 17.25 6.34
C GLU A 124 -1.31 18.32 5.25
N LYS A 125 -0.97 19.58 5.55
CA LYS A 125 -1.06 20.70 4.58
C LYS A 125 0.23 20.92 3.80
N ASN A 126 1.28 20.18 4.12
CA ASN A 126 2.63 20.41 3.59
C ASN A 126 3.07 21.88 3.80
N ASP A 127 2.80 22.41 4.99
CA ASP A 127 3.02 23.81 5.32
C ASP A 127 4.51 24.17 5.30
N PRO A 128 4.95 25.20 4.55
CA PRO A 128 6.37 25.52 4.41
C PRO A 128 7.08 25.89 5.71
N GLU A 129 6.38 26.54 6.66
CA GLU A 129 6.96 26.91 7.96
C GLU A 129 7.17 25.67 8.81
N PHE A 130 6.22 24.73 8.77
CA PHE A 130 6.36 23.45 9.46
C PHE A 130 7.45 22.58 8.82
N VAL A 131 7.57 22.56 7.49
CA VAL A 131 8.67 21.88 6.77
C VAL A 131 10.02 22.45 7.21
N ALA A 132 10.16 23.78 7.27
CA ALA A 132 11.40 24.43 7.71
C ALA A 132 11.73 24.09 9.18
N ALA A 133 10.72 24.05 10.05
CA ALA A 133 10.90 23.68 11.45
C ALA A 133 11.32 22.22 11.64
N LEU A 134 10.78 21.29 10.85
CA LEU A 134 11.23 19.90 10.83
C LEU A 134 12.66 19.77 10.29
N ALA A 135 12.97 20.46 9.18
CA ALA A 135 14.27 20.41 8.51
C ALA A 135 15.41 20.95 9.39
N ALA A 136 15.13 21.89 10.32
CA ALA A 136 16.10 22.41 11.27
C ALA A 136 16.73 21.32 12.17
N ASN A 137 16.07 20.18 12.32
CA ASN A 137 16.53 19.06 13.13
C ASN A 137 17.49 18.11 12.37
N GLY A 138 17.71 18.27 11.05
CA GLY A 138 18.48 17.34 10.25
C GLY A 138 19.37 17.96 9.18
N ASP A 139 20.33 17.19 8.71
CA ASP A 139 21.24 17.54 7.62
C ASP A 139 20.89 16.76 6.35
N ILE A 140 20.25 15.59 6.51
CA ILE A 140 19.90 14.64 5.45
C ILE A 140 18.49 14.11 5.73
N TYR A 141 17.73 13.87 4.69
CA TYR A 141 16.40 13.24 4.75
C TYR A 141 16.41 11.86 4.11
N VAL A 142 15.83 10.87 4.79
CA VAL A 142 15.62 9.52 4.29
C VAL A 142 14.14 9.18 4.36
N ASN A 143 13.52 8.85 3.23
CA ASN A 143 12.15 8.34 3.21
C ASN A 143 12.16 6.82 3.21
N ASP A 144 11.59 6.22 4.26
CA ASP A 144 11.46 4.76 4.41
C ASP A 144 10.00 4.33 4.67
N ALA A 145 9.05 5.21 4.34
CA ALA A 145 7.62 5.01 4.54
C ALA A 145 6.87 4.98 3.21
N PHE A 146 7.01 3.91 2.43
CA PHE A 146 6.33 3.74 1.14
C PHE A 146 4.81 3.88 1.26
N SER A 147 4.21 3.34 2.33
CA SER A 147 2.77 3.46 2.62
C SER A 147 2.25 4.90 2.74
N ALA A 148 3.12 5.87 3.02
CA ALA A 148 2.79 7.28 3.12
C ALA A 148 3.27 8.12 1.92
N ALA A 149 4.03 7.53 0.99
CA ALA A 149 4.67 8.25 -0.12
C ALA A 149 3.70 8.86 -1.13
N HIS A 150 2.45 8.35 -1.19
CA HIS A 150 1.37 8.88 -2.03
C HIS A 150 0.75 10.20 -1.52
N ARG A 151 1.21 10.73 -0.37
CA ARG A 151 0.68 11.94 0.27
C ARG A 151 1.72 13.04 0.24
N ALA A 152 1.38 14.22 -0.29
CA ALA A 152 2.20 15.42 -0.23
C ALA A 152 2.08 16.08 1.16
N HIS A 153 2.71 15.45 2.18
CA HIS A 153 2.78 15.97 3.55
C HIS A 153 4.16 16.56 3.85
N ALA A 154 4.28 17.38 4.89
CA ALA A 154 5.53 18.03 5.25
C ALA A 154 6.66 17.02 5.53
N SER A 155 6.37 15.95 6.30
CA SER A 155 7.35 14.91 6.63
C SER A 155 7.62 13.91 5.51
N THR A 156 6.90 13.95 4.39
CA THR A 156 7.12 13.08 3.22
C THR A 156 7.70 13.88 2.05
N GLU A 157 6.87 14.70 1.41
CA GLU A 157 7.23 15.46 0.20
C GLU A 157 8.00 16.73 0.54
N GLY A 158 7.53 17.52 1.52
CA GLY A 158 8.12 18.81 1.86
C GLY A 158 9.60 18.72 2.24
N LEU A 159 9.98 17.80 3.12
CA LEU A 159 11.38 17.60 3.52
C LEU A 159 12.29 17.20 2.36
N ALA A 160 11.77 16.45 1.39
CA ALA A 160 12.54 16.01 0.23
C ALA A 160 12.94 17.16 -0.72
N HIS A 161 12.27 18.32 -0.64
CA HIS A 161 12.60 19.50 -1.42
C HIS A 161 13.64 20.41 -0.74
N VAL A 162 13.79 20.30 0.57
CA VAL A 162 14.64 21.23 1.35
C VAL A 162 15.93 20.58 1.87
N LEU A 163 16.00 19.25 1.89
CA LEU A 163 17.18 18.48 2.31
C LEU A 163 17.65 17.50 1.22
N PRO A 164 18.94 17.13 1.19
CA PRO A 164 19.39 15.99 0.40
C PRO A 164 18.58 14.74 0.77
N ALA A 165 17.83 14.18 -0.22
CA ALA A 165 16.86 13.13 0.04
C ALA A 165 17.30 11.79 -0.56
N TYR A 166 17.06 10.71 0.20
CA TYR A 166 17.43 9.34 -0.16
C TYR A 166 16.31 8.37 0.21
N ALA A 167 16.25 7.24 -0.48
CA ALA A 167 15.38 6.13 -0.11
C ALA A 167 16.02 5.28 0.97
N GLY A 168 15.26 4.96 2.03
CA GLY A 168 15.63 3.93 2.99
C GLY A 168 15.48 2.52 2.38
N ARG A 169 15.92 1.48 3.07
CA ARG A 169 15.97 0.12 2.53
C ARG A 169 14.58 -0.47 2.26
N ALA A 170 13.57 -0.16 3.10
CA ALA A 170 12.20 -0.59 2.85
C ALA A 170 11.61 0.15 1.63
N MET A 171 11.83 1.46 1.51
CA MET A 171 11.43 2.24 0.34
C MET A 171 12.14 1.75 -0.92
N GLN A 172 13.44 1.49 -0.87
CA GLN A 172 14.24 0.98 -1.98
C GLN A 172 13.69 -0.36 -2.48
N ALA A 173 13.42 -1.30 -1.57
CA ALA A 173 12.87 -2.61 -1.93
C ALA A 173 11.52 -2.50 -2.66
N GLU A 174 10.63 -1.60 -2.20
CA GLU A 174 9.35 -1.36 -2.85
C GLU A 174 9.53 -0.70 -4.24
N LEU A 175 10.42 0.30 -4.38
CA LEU A 175 10.70 0.96 -5.65
C LEU A 175 11.35 0.01 -6.67
N GLU A 176 12.29 -0.84 -6.23
CA GLU A 176 12.90 -1.85 -7.08
C GLU A 176 11.90 -2.93 -7.51
N ALA A 177 10.99 -3.35 -6.61
CA ALA A 177 9.92 -4.27 -6.94
C ALA A 177 8.96 -3.67 -7.98
N LEU A 178 8.59 -2.39 -7.81
CA LEU A 178 7.78 -1.66 -8.80
C LEU A 178 8.49 -1.53 -10.15
N GLU A 179 9.78 -1.23 -10.17
CA GLU A 179 10.54 -1.14 -11.42
C GLU A 179 10.62 -2.50 -12.13
N LYS A 180 10.85 -3.59 -11.37
CA LYS A 180 10.82 -4.96 -11.92
C LYS A 180 9.44 -5.36 -12.42
N GLY A 181 8.38 -4.94 -11.71
CA GLY A 181 7.00 -5.29 -12.07
C GLY A 181 6.36 -4.41 -13.15
N LEU A 182 6.77 -3.15 -13.25
CA LEU A 182 6.10 -2.14 -14.10
C LEU A 182 7.02 -1.45 -15.11
N GLY A 183 8.33 -1.40 -14.86
CA GLY A 183 9.29 -0.72 -15.74
C GLY A 183 9.60 -1.54 -16.98
N GLN A 184 10.22 -2.70 -16.79
CA GLN A 184 10.52 -3.69 -17.84
C GLN A 184 10.20 -5.10 -17.32
N PRO A 185 8.92 -5.42 -17.11
CA PRO A 185 8.53 -6.69 -16.53
C PRO A 185 8.86 -7.87 -17.45
N ALA A 186 9.26 -9.00 -16.85
CA ALA A 186 9.33 -10.26 -17.57
C ALA A 186 7.90 -10.67 -18.00
N ARG A 187 7.75 -11.05 -19.25
CA ARG A 187 6.46 -11.46 -19.82
C ARG A 187 6.26 -12.97 -19.78
N PRO A 188 5.02 -13.48 -19.71
CA PRO A 188 3.76 -12.71 -19.71
C PRO A 188 3.50 -11.93 -18.42
N VAL A 189 2.86 -10.76 -18.54
CA VAL A 189 2.45 -9.92 -17.44
C VAL A 189 0.95 -10.02 -17.23
N VAL A 190 0.52 -10.39 -16.03
CA VAL A 190 -0.88 -10.39 -15.62
C VAL A 190 -1.13 -9.24 -14.66
N ALA A 191 -2.18 -8.47 -14.87
CA ALA A 191 -2.68 -7.53 -13.87
C ALA A 191 -4.00 -8.01 -13.29
N ILE A 192 -4.18 -7.89 -11.98
CA ILE A 192 -5.47 -8.06 -11.30
C ILE A 192 -5.89 -6.70 -10.79
N VAL A 193 -7.05 -6.23 -11.22
CA VAL A 193 -7.66 -4.99 -10.76
C VAL A 193 -9.05 -5.28 -10.23
N GLY A 194 -9.21 -5.13 -8.93
CA GLY A 194 -10.49 -5.27 -8.24
C GLY A 194 -10.95 -3.95 -7.62
N GLY A 195 -12.14 -3.97 -7.07
CA GLY A 195 -12.72 -2.82 -6.38
C GLY A 195 -14.19 -2.63 -6.65
N ALA A 196 -14.79 -1.59 -6.03
CA ALA A 196 -16.23 -1.37 -6.07
C ALA A 196 -16.69 -0.76 -7.41
N LYS A 197 -15.92 0.17 -7.99
CA LYS A 197 -16.39 1.03 -9.09
C LYS A 197 -15.35 1.18 -10.21
N VAL A 198 -15.78 1.08 -11.46
CA VAL A 198 -14.97 1.33 -12.66
C VAL A 198 -14.52 2.79 -12.73
N SER A 199 -15.43 3.73 -12.41
CA SER A 199 -15.19 5.19 -12.46
C SER A 199 -13.94 5.62 -11.69
N THR A 200 -13.59 4.90 -10.62
CA THR A 200 -12.42 5.23 -9.79
C THR A 200 -11.09 4.73 -10.36
N LYS A 201 -11.12 3.89 -11.40
CA LYS A 201 -9.93 3.21 -11.94
C LYS A 201 -9.81 3.25 -13.47
N LEU A 202 -10.58 4.14 -14.14
CA LEU A 202 -10.60 4.24 -15.61
C LEU A 202 -9.20 4.47 -16.21
N ASP A 203 -8.45 5.42 -15.67
CA ASP A 203 -7.10 5.73 -16.13
C ASP A 203 -6.15 4.56 -15.90
N LEU A 204 -6.28 3.88 -14.74
CA LEU A 204 -5.49 2.71 -14.43
C LEU A 204 -5.75 1.58 -15.43
N LEU A 205 -7.01 1.23 -15.69
CA LEU A 205 -7.40 0.20 -16.63
C LEU A 205 -6.90 0.51 -18.04
N SER A 206 -7.12 1.76 -18.49
CA SER A 206 -6.70 2.23 -19.82
C SER A 206 -5.19 2.16 -20.04
N ASN A 207 -4.41 2.45 -18.99
CA ASN A 207 -2.95 2.40 -19.02
C ASN A 207 -2.40 0.96 -18.94
N LEU A 208 -3.04 0.09 -18.13
CA LEU A 208 -2.61 -1.29 -17.95
C LEU A 208 -2.81 -2.12 -19.23
N ILE A 209 -3.91 -1.96 -19.93
CA ILE A 209 -4.23 -2.70 -21.17
C ILE A 209 -3.10 -2.61 -22.22
N GLU A 210 -2.36 -1.49 -22.25
CA GLU A 210 -1.23 -1.31 -23.17
C GLU A 210 0.07 -1.97 -22.69
N LYS A 211 0.11 -2.38 -21.43
CA LYS A 211 1.35 -2.83 -20.76
C LYS A 211 1.34 -4.29 -20.34
N VAL A 212 0.16 -4.92 -20.26
CA VAL A 212 0.02 -6.28 -19.75
C VAL A 212 -0.52 -7.23 -20.82
N ASP A 213 -0.26 -8.52 -20.64
CA ASP A 213 -0.74 -9.56 -21.56
C ASP A 213 -2.14 -10.05 -21.18
N ALA A 214 -2.49 -9.99 -19.88
CA ALA A 214 -3.84 -10.26 -19.41
C ALA A 214 -4.23 -9.33 -18.26
N LEU A 215 -5.51 -8.95 -18.22
CA LEU A 215 -6.11 -8.10 -17.21
C LEU A 215 -7.33 -8.81 -16.59
N VAL A 216 -7.18 -9.21 -15.33
CA VAL A 216 -8.28 -9.74 -14.50
C VAL A 216 -9.02 -8.58 -13.89
N ILE A 217 -10.34 -8.54 -14.06
CA ILE A 217 -11.23 -7.54 -13.45
C ILE A 217 -12.09 -8.24 -12.41
N GLY A 218 -12.00 -7.78 -11.14
CA GLY A 218 -12.71 -8.36 -10.01
C GLY A 218 -13.54 -7.36 -9.21
N GLY A 219 -14.22 -7.85 -8.19
CA GLY A 219 -15.08 -7.06 -7.32
C GLY A 219 -16.30 -6.47 -8.04
N GLY A 220 -16.90 -5.43 -7.46
CA GLY A 220 -18.06 -4.73 -8.04
C GLY A 220 -17.81 -4.14 -9.43
N MET A 221 -16.55 -3.85 -9.77
CA MET A 221 -16.16 -3.43 -11.12
C MET A 221 -16.50 -4.47 -12.18
N ALA A 222 -16.29 -5.76 -11.90
CA ALA A 222 -16.58 -6.85 -12.83
C ALA A 222 -18.06 -6.86 -13.24
N ASN A 223 -18.96 -6.49 -12.32
CA ASN A 223 -20.40 -6.44 -12.61
C ASN A 223 -20.73 -5.44 -13.71
N THR A 224 -20.03 -4.30 -13.76
CA THR A 224 -20.20 -3.31 -14.84
C THR A 224 -19.77 -3.87 -16.20
N PHE A 225 -18.68 -4.66 -16.23
CA PHE A 225 -18.23 -5.34 -17.47
C PHE A 225 -19.19 -6.47 -17.90
N LEU A 226 -19.71 -7.25 -16.95
CA LEU A 226 -20.70 -8.29 -17.21
C LEU A 226 -22.01 -7.68 -17.77
N ALA A 227 -22.49 -6.59 -17.14
CA ALA A 227 -23.65 -5.85 -17.63
C ALA A 227 -23.41 -5.24 -19.02
N ALA A 228 -22.19 -4.75 -19.30
CA ALA A 228 -21.81 -4.24 -20.63
C ALA A 228 -21.81 -5.32 -21.71
N GLN A 229 -21.66 -6.60 -21.34
CA GLN A 229 -21.83 -7.78 -22.19
C GLN A 229 -23.29 -8.25 -22.32
N GLY A 230 -24.24 -7.56 -21.66
CA GLY A 230 -25.65 -7.89 -21.69
C GLY A 230 -26.11 -8.94 -20.66
N ARG A 231 -25.28 -9.23 -19.64
CA ARG A 231 -25.64 -10.16 -18.57
C ARG A 231 -26.44 -9.45 -17.47
N ASP A 232 -27.40 -10.15 -16.89
CA ASP A 232 -28.11 -9.66 -15.71
C ASP A 232 -27.22 -9.87 -14.49
N VAL A 233 -26.98 -8.79 -13.74
CA VAL A 233 -26.19 -8.79 -12.50
C VAL A 233 -27.04 -8.61 -11.25
N GLY A 234 -28.35 -8.69 -11.38
CA GLY A 234 -29.33 -8.56 -10.31
C GLY A 234 -29.21 -7.22 -9.58
N LYS A 235 -29.22 -7.25 -8.26
CA LYS A 235 -29.05 -6.09 -7.38
C LYS A 235 -27.58 -5.78 -7.04
N SER A 236 -26.64 -6.35 -7.79
CA SER A 236 -25.22 -6.12 -7.56
C SER A 236 -24.83 -4.66 -7.72
N LEU A 237 -23.81 -4.21 -6.99
CA LEU A 237 -23.18 -2.92 -7.25
C LEU A 237 -22.69 -2.89 -8.71
N CYS A 238 -23.25 -1.99 -9.51
CA CYS A 238 -22.97 -1.86 -10.94
C CYS A 238 -23.12 -0.40 -11.38
N GLU A 239 -22.17 0.10 -12.18
CA GLU A 239 -22.25 1.41 -12.80
C GLU A 239 -22.80 1.26 -14.24
N HIS A 240 -24.11 1.09 -14.36
CA HIS A 240 -24.79 0.88 -15.67
C HIS A 240 -24.49 1.99 -16.67
N ASP A 241 -24.34 3.24 -16.19
CA ASP A 241 -24.00 4.41 -17.00
C ASP A 241 -22.64 4.28 -17.69
N LEU A 242 -21.74 3.46 -17.11
CA LEU A 242 -20.41 3.19 -17.65
C LEU A 242 -20.33 1.92 -18.52
N ALA A 243 -21.46 1.30 -18.87
CA ALA A 243 -21.45 0.13 -19.74
C ALA A 243 -20.83 0.41 -21.12
N HIS A 244 -21.00 1.65 -21.65
CA HIS A 244 -20.33 2.07 -22.89
C HIS A 244 -18.80 2.10 -22.70
N THR A 245 -18.32 2.73 -21.64
CA THR A 245 -16.90 2.82 -21.33
C THR A 245 -16.28 1.44 -21.10
N ALA A 246 -16.99 0.52 -20.42
CA ALA A 246 -16.53 -0.85 -20.26
C ALA A 246 -16.35 -1.57 -21.61
N ARG A 247 -17.28 -1.35 -22.56
CA ARG A 247 -17.14 -1.89 -23.94
C ARG A 247 -15.96 -1.27 -24.68
N GLU A 248 -15.69 0.03 -24.53
CA GLU A 248 -14.52 0.69 -25.13
C GLU A 248 -13.21 0.11 -24.57
N ILE A 249 -13.14 -0.15 -23.25
CA ILE A 249 -12.00 -0.78 -22.58
C ILE A 249 -11.77 -2.20 -23.15
N MET A 250 -12.85 -3.00 -23.28
CA MET A 250 -12.75 -4.35 -23.87
C MET A 250 -12.28 -4.31 -25.32
N ALA A 251 -12.82 -3.39 -26.13
CA ALA A 251 -12.42 -3.23 -27.53
C ALA A 251 -10.96 -2.72 -27.67
N LYS A 252 -10.50 -1.89 -26.73
CA LYS A 252 -9.09 -1.46 -26.65
C LYS A 252 -8.18 -2.64 -26.31
N ALA A 253 -8.57 -3.47 -25.34
CA ALA A 253 -7.84 -4.66 -24.95
C ALA A 253 -7.67 -5.65 -26.11
N GLU A 254 -8.71 -5.85 -26.88
CA GLU A 254 -8.68 -6.69 -28.08
C GLU A 254 -7.65 -6.18 -29.13
N LYS A 255 -7.65 -4.86 -29.39
CA LYS A 255 -6.68 -4.22 -30.29
C LYS A 255 -5.22 -4.34 -29.80
N THR A 256 -5.00 -4.26 -28.51
CA THR A 256 -3.66 -4.38 -27.89
C THR A 256 -3.25 -5.82 -27.61
N LYS A 257 -4.13 -6.80 -27.91
CA LYS A 257 -3.95 -8.23 -27.60
C LYS A 257 -3.82 -8.52 -26.11
N CYS A 258 -4.39 -7.68 -25.26
CA CYS A 258 -4.51 -7.92 -23.83
C CYS A 258 -5.77 -8.76 -23.56
N ALA A 259 -5.61 -9.94 -22.97
CA ALA A 259 -6.75 -10.79 -22.61
C ALA A 259 -7.48 -10.21 -21.40
N ILE A 260 -8.77 -9.86 -21.53
CA ILE A 260 -9.59 -9.50 -20.36
C ILE A 260 -10.20 -10.78 -19.77
N ILE A 261 -9.95 -11.00 -18.47
CA ILE A 261 -10.47 -12.12 -17.70
C ILE A 261 -11.54 -11.57 -16.76
N LEU A 262 -12.79 -11.95 -17.00
CA LEU A 262 -13.95 -11.66 -16.16
C LEU A 262 -14.38 -12.92 -15.42
N PRO A 263 -15.10 -12.78 -14.28
CA PRO A 263 -15.71 -13.93 -13.63
C PRO A 263 -16.66 -14.70 -14.57
N VAL A 264 -16.64 -16.03 -14.45
CA VAL A 264 -17.53 -16.95 -15.17
C VAL A 264 -18.59 -17.54 -14.22
N ASP A 265 -18.33 -17.51 -12.93
CA ASP A 265 -19.27 -17.82 -11.86
C ASP A 265 -19.09 -16.84 -10.70
N ALA A 266 -20.11 -16.69 -9.89
CA ALA A 266 -20.15 -15.72 -8.81
C ALA A 266 -20.84 -16.29 -7.57
N VAL A 267 -20.36 -15.90 -6.39
CA VAL A 267 -21.04 -16.14 -5.11
C VAL A 267 -22.05 -15.02 -4.91
N VAL A 268 -23.32 -15.38 -4.91
CA VAL A 268 -24.47 -14.45 -4.82
C VAL A 268 -25.07 -14.53 -3.43
N GLY A 269 -25.25 -13.40 -2.79
CA GLY A 269 -25.99 -13.23 -1.53
C GLY A 269 -27.18 -12.29 -1.71
N TRP A 270 -28.11 -12.30 -0.73
CA TRP A 270 -29.31 -11.46 -0.78
C TRP A 270 -29.21 -10.22 0.11
N HIS A 271 -28.19 -10.15 0.94
CA HIS A 271 -27.88 -8.98 1.78
C HIS A 271 -26.39 -8.70 1.76
N PHE A 272 -26.03 -7.42 1.76
CA PHE A 272 -24.62 -7.00 1.90
C PHE A 272 -24.23 -7.06 3.39
N ALA A 273 -24.00 -8.28 3.88
CA ALA A 273 -23.66 -8.55 5.28
C ALA A 273 -22.81 -9.82 5.39
N ALA A 274 -22.01 -9.91 6.45
CA ALA A 274 -21.29 -11.14 6.77
C ALA A 274 -22.28 -12.29 7.05
N ASP A 275 -21.88 -13.51 6.69
CA ASP A 275 -22.62 -14.76 6.91
C ASP A 275 -24.05 -14.76 6.33
N THR A 276 -24.36 -13.86 5.38
CA THR A 276 -25.65 -13.91 4.68
C THR A 276 -25.78 -15.23 3.91
N PRO A 277 -26.99 -15.81 3.80
CA PRO A 277 -27.22 -16.94 2.92
C PRO A 277 -26.72 -16.63 1.50
N ASN A 278 -25.96 -17.57 0.93
CA ASN A 278 -25.34 -17.36 -0.38
C ASN A 278 -25.32 -18.66 -1.17
N GLN A 279 -25.23 -18.52 -2.49
CA GLN A 279 -25.12 -19.64 -3.42
C GLN A 279 -24.29 -19.22 -4.63
N THR A 280 -23.54 -20.15 -5.21
CA THR A 280 -22.77 -19.90 -6.44
C THR A 280 -23.64 -20.11 -7.67
N TYR A 281 -23.59 -19.16 -8.59
CA TYR A 281 -24.27 -19.20 -9.90
C TYR A 281 -23.28 -18.92 -11.02
N GLY A 282 -23.52 -19.48 -12.20
CA GLY A 282 -22.89 -18.97 -13.42
C GLY A 282 -23.30 -17.52 -13.67
N VAL A 283 -22.44 -16.71 -14.23
CA VAL A 283 -22.73 -15.27 -14.44
C VAL A 283 -23.89 -15.01 -15.43
N ASP A 284 -24.34 -16.04 -16.16
CA ASP A 284 -25.52 -15.99 -17.04
C ASP A 284 -26.83 -16.37 -16.32
N ALA A 285 -26.76 -16.76 -15.04
CA ALA A 285 -27.88 -17.26 -14.24
C ALA A 285 -28.00 -16.57 -12.87
N VAL A 286 -27.49 -15.37 -12.74
CA VAL A 286 -27.59 -14.56 -11.50
C VAL A 286 -29.03 -14.21 -11.23
N PRO A 287 -29.58 -14.52 -10.04
CA PRO A 287 -30.93 -14.12 -9.68
C PRO A 287 -31.12 -12.59 -9.71
N SER A 288 -32.24 -12.12 -10.24
CA SER A 288 -32.52 -10.67 -10.36
C SER A 288 -32.63 -9.94 -9.03
N ASP A 289 -32.90 -10.65 -7.93
CA ASP A 289 -32.95 -10.14 -6.56
C ASP A 289 -31.67 -10.37 -5.77
N GLY A 290 -30.69 -11.10 -6.34
CA GLY A 290 -29.41 -11.39 -5.72
C GLY A 290 -28.32 -10.36 -6.00
N MET A 291 -27.26 -10.38 -5.20
CA MET A 291 -26.08 -9.52 -5.34
C MET A 291 -24.84 -10.39 -5.48
N ILE A 292 -24.03 -10.15 -6.50
CA ILE A 292 -22.69 -10.74 -6.64
C ILE A 292 -21.78 -10.13 -5.58
N LEU A 293 -21.30 -10.96 -4.67
CA LEU A 293 -20.48 -10.54 -3.53
C LEU A 293 -19.03 -11.07 -3.61
N ASP A 294 -18.80 -12.19 -4.34
CA ASP A 294 -17.43 -12.69 -4.58
C ASP A 294 -17.37 -13.45 -5.91
N ALA A 295 -16.18 -13.69 -6.42
CA ALA A 295 -15.97 -14.58 -7.55
C ALA A 295 -16.12 -16.06 -7.12
N GLY A 296 -16.65 -16.89 -8.00
CA GLY A 296 -16.83 -18.32 -7.72
C GLY A 296 -15.55 -19.14 -7.89
N ALA A 297 -15.68 -20.43 -7.68
CA ALA A 297 -14.56 -21.37 -7.73
C ALA A 297 -13.98 -21.50 -9.15
N LEU A 298 -14.82 -21.55 -10.18
CA LEU A 298 -14.37 -21.63 -11.58
C LEU A 298 -13.63 -20.35 -12.00
N SER A 299 -14.11 -19.19 -11.55
CA SER A 299 -13.45 -17.91 -11.78
C SER A 299 -12.07 -17.86 -11.14
N THR A 300 -11.94 -18.33 -9.88
CA THR A 300 -10.64 -18.38 -9.21
C THR A 300 -9.67 -19.38 -9.86
N ASP A 301 -10.16 -20.47 -10.41
CA ASP A 301 -9.34 -21.45 -11.14
C ASP A 301 -8.85 -20.86 -12.48
N LEU A 302 -9.70 -20.10 -13.18
CA LEU A 302 -9.31 -19.38 -14.40
C LEU A 302 -8.23 -18.32 -14.09
N ILE A 303 -8.39 -17.58 -13.00
CA ILE A 303 -7.38 -16.60 -12.53
C ILE A 303 -6.07 -17.32 -12.18
N ALA A 304 -6.14 -18.45 -11.47
CA ALA A 304 -4.95 -19.22 -11.09
C ALA A 304 -4.20 -19.74 -12.34
N SER A 305 -4.91 -20.19 -13.37
CA SER A 305 -4.29 -20.59 -14.65
C SER A 305 -3.54 -19.43 -15.31
N ALA A 306 -4.14 -18.23 -15.35
CA ALA A 306 -3.46 -17.05 -15.88
C ALA A 306 -2.21 -16.67 -15.07
N ILE A 307 -2.25 -16.81 -13.73
CA ILE A 307 -1.10 -16.58 -12.85
C ILE A 307 -0.02 -17.64 -13.07
N ASP A 308 -0.40 -18.89 -13.36
CA ASP A 308 0.57 -19.99 -13.63
C ASP A 308 1.37 -19.76 -14.90
N ASP A 309 0.79 -19.13 -15.90
CA ASP A 309 1.43 -18.77 -17.16
C ASP A 309 2.24 -17.46 -17.04
N ALA A 310 2.03 -16.65 -15.99
CA ALA A 310 2.65 -15.35 -15.82
C ALA A 310 4.10 -15.45 -15.30
N ALA A 311 4.97 -14.56 -15.81
CA ALA A 311 6.26 -14.27 -15.22
C ALA A 311 6.19 -13.09 -14.22
N THR A 312 5.27 -12.15 -14.46
CA THR A 312 5.04 -10.98 -13.60
C THR A 312 3.54 -10.80 -13.32
N LEU A 313 3.22 -10.49 -12.05
CA LEU A 313 1.87 -10.14 -11.61
C LEU A 313 1.86 -8.76 -10.95
N VAL A 314 0.90 -7.94 -11.34
CA VAL A 314 0.55 -6.68 -10.65
C VAL A 314 -0.87 -6.81 -10.10
N TRP A 315 -1.07 -6.55 -8.80
CA TRP A 315 -2.37 -6.72 -8.17
C TRP A 315 -2.80 -5.47 -7.40
N ASN A 316 -3.98 -4.93 -7.72
CA ASN A 316 -4.59 -3.80 -7.03
C ASN A 316 -6.07 -4.07 -6.74
N GLY A 317 -6.43 -4.19 -5.46
CA GLY A 317 -7.80 -4.36 -4.97
C GLY A 317 -8.33 -5.79 -4.96
N PRO A 318 -9.42 -6.05 -4.18
CA PRO A 318 -9.96 -7.38 -3.94
C PRO A 318 -10.82 -7.90 -5.08
N LEU A 319 -11.06 -9.22 -5.09
CA LEU A 319 -11.91 -9.92 -6.07
C LEU A 319 -13.39 -9.95 -5.66
N GLY A 320 -13.71 -9.68 -4.39
CA GLY A 320 -15.05 -9.69 -3.81
C GLY A 320 -15.20 -8.69 -2.68
N ALA A 321 -16.30 -8.76 -1.93
CA ALA A 321 -16.57 -7.98 -0.73
C ALA A 321 -15.76 -8.53 0.47
N PHE A 322 -14.43 -8.46 0.37
CA PHE A 322 -13.47 -9.21 1.20
C PHE A 322 -13.51 -8.83 2.69
N GLU A 323 -14.11 -7.71 3.05
CA GLU A 323 -14.36 -7.31 4.44
C GLU A 323 -15.49 -8.15 5.10
N LEU A 324 -16.31 -8.83 4.28
CA LEU A 324 -17.48 -9.60 4.72
C LEU A 324 -17.26 -11.09 4.48
N ARG A 325 -17.06 -11.89 5.53
CA ARG A 325 -17.02 -13.35 5.37
C ARG A 325 -18.39 -13.90 4.98
N PRO A 326 -18.43 -14.92 4.08
CA PRO A 326 -17.32 -15.66 3.45
C PRO A 326 -16.85 -15.08 2.10
N PHE A 327 -17.17 -13.82 1.77
CA PHE A 327 -16.92 -13.19 0.47
C PHE A 327 -15.47 -12.67 0.29
N ASP A 328 -14.57 -13.11 1.16
CA ASP A 328 -13.11 -12.96 1.07
C ASP A 328 -12.43 -14.17 0.39
N ALA A 329 -13.20 -15.24 0.12
CA ALA A 329 -12.66 -16.54 -0.27
C ALA A 329 -11.87 -16.49 -1.58
N ALA A 330 -12.37 -15.83 -2.63
CA ALA A 330 -11.67 -15.71 -3.91
C ALA A 330 -10.37 -14.91 -3.76
N THR A 331 -10.39 -13.79 -3.04
CA THR A 331 -9.22 -12.95 -2.79
C THR A 331 -8.15 -13.73 -2.02
N VAL A 332 -8.54 -14.41 -0.94
CA VAL A 332 -7.61 -15.18 -0.09
C VAL A 332 -7.02 -16.39 -0.84
N LYS A 333 -7.85 -17.13 -1.60
CA LYS A 333 -7.39 -18.28 -2.41
C LYS A 333 -6.36 -17.82 -3.45
N THR A 334 -6.66 -16.76 -4.18
CA THR A 334 -5.76 -16.18 -5.18
C THR A 334 -4.47 -15.66 -4.55
N ALA A 335 -4.55 -14.96 -3.41
CA ALA A 335 -3.37 -14.45 -2.71
C ALA A 335 -2.44 -15.58 -2.23
N LYS A 336 -2.99 -16.68 -1.71
CA LYS A 336 -2.21 -17.87 -1.35
C LYS A 336 -1.50 -18.48 -2.55
N HIS A 337 -2.17 -18.56 -3.70
CA HIS A 337 -1.59 -19.06 -4.94
C HIS A 337 -0.43 -18.19 -5.41
N VAL A 338 -0.63 -16.87 -5.48
CA VAL A 338 0.42 -15.88 -5.81
C VAL A 338 1.61 -16.02 -4.87
N ALA A 339 1.38 -16.09 -3.56
CA ALA A 339 2.45 -16.22 -2.57
C ALA A 339 3.26 -17.52 -2.75
N ALA A 340 2.60 -18.63 -3.06
CA ALA A 340 3.27 -19.90 -3.33
C ALA A 340 4.16 -19.82 -4.59
N ARG A 341 3.66 -19.24 -5.68
CA ARG A 341 4.42 -19.05 -6.93
C ARG A 341 5.61 -18.11 -6.75
N THR A 342 5.41 -17.01 -6.01
CA THR A 342 6.48 -16.03 -5.73
C THR A 342 7.57 -16.63 -4.85
N LYS A 343 7.20 -17.37 -3.79
CA LYS A 343 8.16 -18.09 -2.93
C LYS A 343 8.96 -19.15 -3.69
N ALA A 344 8.36 -19.78 -4.68
CA ALA A 344 9.03 -20.74 -5.56
C ALA A 344 9.94 -20.08 -6.63
N GLY A 345 10.05 -18.74 -6.65
CA GLY A 345 10.84 -18.01 -7.64
C GLY A 345 10.28 -18.06 -9.08
N LYS A 346 9.01 -18.45 -9.24
CA LYS A 346 8.35 -18.61 -10.55
C LYS A 346 7.52 -17.39 -10.96
N LEU A 347 7.38 -16.41 -10.06
CA LEU A 347 6.55 -15.23 -10.29
C LEU A 347 7.17 -14.03 -9.57
N VAL A 348 7.30 -12.90 -10.26
CA VAL A 348 7.52 -11.60 -9.64
C VAL A 348 6.16 -10.98 -9.38
N SER A 349 5.81 -10.73 -8.12
CA SER A 349 4.52 -10.13 -7.77
C SER A 349 4.69 -8.79 -7.08
N VAL A 350 3.88 -7.82 -7.50
CA VAL A 350 3.76 -6.49 -6.90
C VAL A 350 2.29 -6.27 -6.58
N GLY A 351 1.96 -5.98 -5.34
CA GLY A 351 0.60 -5.76 -4.90
C GLY A 351 0.47 -4.52 -4.02
N GLY A 352 -0.69 -3.88 -4.08
CA GLY A 352 -1.05 -2.74 -3.26
C GLY A 352 -2.54 -2.41 -3.41
N GLY A 353 -3.10 -1.72 -2.41
CA GLY A 353 -4.50 -1.31 -2.45
C GLY A 353 -5.08 -1.14 -1.09
#